data_1c9ce41fc38ea29a34a5546c91cb2058
#
_entry.id   1c9ce41fc38ea29a34a5546c91cb2058
#
_cell.length_a   1.000
_cell.length_b   1.000
_cell.length_c   1.000
_cell.angle_alpha   90.00
_cell.angle_beta   90.00
_cell.angle_gamma   90.00
#
_symmetry.space_group_name_H-M   'P 1'
#
loop_
_entity.id
_entity.type
_entity.pdbx_description
1 polymer ?
#
loop_
_entity_poly.entity_id
_entity_poly.type
_entity_poly.pdbx_seq_one_letter_code
_entity_poly.pdbx_strand_id
1 'polypeptide(L)'
;MIGVDTNILVRYFTQDDAEQAKIVEQIIDTHATSAHSLFINNIVIVELIWVLERGYKYQKEEIAKLIKQILSTEEFAFENHKLLWLALAQYNQNNLDFSDALIGEINKEACCIETLTFDKSAIKARNFTLAQRKF
;
A
#
# COMPACT_ATOMS: atom_id res chain seq x y z
N MET A 1 7.38 -6.42 18.55
CA MET A 1 6.76 -5.89 17.32
C MET A 1 5.25 -5.81 17.50
N ILE A 2 4.68 -4.68 17.15
CA ILE A 2 3.24 -4.42 17.30
C ILE A 2 2.65 -4.20 15.90
N GLY A 3 1.54 -4.88 15.59
CA GLY A 3 0.82 -4.64 14.34
C GLY A 3 -0.07 -3.41 14.44
N VAL A 4 -0.18 -2.66 13.35
CA VAL A 4 -1.07 -1.50 13.29
C VAL A 4 -2.13 -1.71 12.22
N ASP A 5 -3.34 -1.26 12.53
CA ASP A 5 -4.47 -1.31 11.60
C ASP A 5 -4.53 -0.04 10.76
N THR A 6 -5.31 -0.09 9.70
CA THR A 6 -5.45 0.99 8.73
C THR A 6 -5.82 2.32 9.39
N ASN A 7 -6.78 2.31 10.30
CA ASN A 7 -7.23 3.56 10.94
C ASN A 7 -6.16 4.25 11.79
N ILE A 8 -5.23 3.48 12.34
CA ILE A 8 -4.08 4.06 13.05
C ILE A 8 -3.26 4.92 12.09
N LEU A 9 -2.96 4.38 10.92
CA LEU A 9 -2.19 5.11 9.91
C LEU A 9 -2.96 6.28 9.33
N VAL A 10 -4.27 6.11 9.07
CA VAL A 10 -5.10 7.19 8.55
C VAL A 10 -5.09 8.38 9.52
N ARG A 11 -5.30 8.12 10.80
CA ARG A 11 -5.29 9.19 11.82
C ARG A 11 -3.91 9.82 11.99
N TYR A 12 -2.87 9.02 11.87
CA TYR A 12 -1.50 9.51 12.01
C TYR A 12 -1.14 10.48 10.87
N PHE A 13 -1.52 10.16 9.64
CA PHE A 13 -1.12 10.95 8.48
C PHE A 13 -2.10 12.05 8.10
N THR A 14 -3.39 11.91 8.38
CA THR A 14 -4.37 12.95 8.03
C THR A 14 -4.62 13.94 9.14
N GLN A 15 -4.59 13.48 10.40
CA GLN A 15 -4.79 14.30 11.59
C GLN A 15 -6.07 15.14 11.58
N ASP A 16 -7.11 14.64 10.90
CA ASP A 16 -8.39 15.31 10.77
C ASP A 16 -9.26 15.24 12.05
N ASP A 17 -8.90 14.35 12.97
CA ASP A 17 -9.50 14.23 14.30
C ASP A 17 -8.39 14.47 15.32
N ALA A 18 -8.36 15.67 15.91
CA ALA A 18 -7.27 16.10 16.77
C ALA A 18 -7.09 15.20 18.00
N GLU A 19 -8.19 14.71 18.57
CA GLU A 19 -8.15 13.86 19.76
C GLU A 19 -7.56 12.49 19.41
N GLN A 20 -8.06 11.86 18.35
CA GLN A 20 -7.54 10.57 17.88
C GLN A 20 -6.10 10.69 17.40
N ALA A 21 -5.77 11.78 16.71
CA ALA A 21 -4.39 12.02 16.27
C ALA A 21 -3.41 12.03 17.43
N LYS A 22 -3.77 12.66 18.54
CA LYS A 22 -2.92 12.68 19.74
C LYS A 22 -2.74 11.29 20.32
N ILE A 23 -3.81 10.50 20.40
CA ILE A 23 -3.75 9.13 20.89
C ILE A 23 -2.81 8.29 20.01
N VAL A 24 -2.95 8.41 18.70
CA VAL A 24 -2.12 7.68 17.74
C VAL A 24 -0.66 8.10 17.84
N GLU A 25 -0.39 9.40 17.95
CA GLU A 25 0.98 9.89 18.14
C GLU A 25 1.63 9.28 19.39
N GLN A 26 0.89 9.22 20.49
CA GLN A 26 1.38 8.60 21.72
C GLN A 26 1.65 7.11 21.54
N ILE A 27 0.76 6.41 20.83
CA ILE A 27 0.92 4.98 20.53
C ILE A 27 2.17 4.75 19.70
N ILE A 28 2.33 5.52 18.63
CA ILE A 28 3.48 5.43 17.74
C ILE A 28 4.77 5.72 18.53
N ASP A 29 4.79 6.81 19.28
CA ASP A 29 5.97 7.20 20.07
C ASP A 29 6.34 6.15 21.12
N THR A 30 5.33 5.51 21.73
CA THR A 30 5.56 4.47 22.73
C THR A 30 6.13 3.19 22.11
N HIS A 31 5.64 2.80 20.94
CA HIS A 31 5.97 1.50 20.31
C HIS A 31 7.02 1.58 19.22
N ALA A 32 7.25 2.75 18.63
CA ALA A 32 8.28 2.93 17.60
C ALA A 32 9.65 3.15 18.25
N THR A 33 10.07 2.21 19.09
CA THR A 33 11.28 2.35 19.91
C THR A 33 12.54 1.84 19.23
N SER A 34 12.40 1.10 18.15
CA SER A 34 13.53 0.52 17.43
C SER A 34 13.12 0.20 15.99
N ALA A 35 14.11 -0.14 15.18
CA ALA A 35 13.85 -0.58 13.81
C ALA A 35 12.90 -1.76 13.78
N HIS A 36 11.95 -1.74 12.86
CA HIS A 36 11.00 -2.82 12.61
C HIS A 36 10.14 -3.17 13.83
N SER A 37 9.79 -2.17 14.63
CA SER A 37 8.97 -2.38 15.82
C SER A 37 7.46 -2.31 15.56
N LEU A 38 7.04 -1.69 14.46
CA LEU A 38 5.64 -1.58 14.05
C LEU A 38 5.42 -2.30 12.72
N PHE A 39 4.50 -3.27 12.71
CA PHE A 39 4.25 -4.11 11.53
C PHE A 39 3.04 -3.61 10.77
N ILE A 40 3.22 -3.45 9.45
CA ILE A 40 2.18 -3.04 8.52
C ILE A 40 2.09 -4.11 7.42
N ASN A 41 0.96 -4.82 7.37
CA ASN A 41 0.79 -5.85 6.35
C ASN A 41 0.29 -5.26 5.01
N ASN A 42 0.30 -6.10 3.98
CA ASN A 42 -0.09 -5.66 2.62
C ASN A 42 -1.51 -5.13 2.54
N ILE A 43 -2.43 -5.76 3.27
CA ILE A 43 -3.84 -5.34 3.27
C ILE A 43 -3.98 -3.93 3.80
N VAL A 44 -3.26 -3.62 4.88
CA VAL A 44 -3.30 -2.28 5.48
C VAL A 44 -2.79 -1.22 4.51
N ILE A 45 -1.73 -1.51 3.77
CA ILE A 45 -1.21 -0.58 2.76
C ILE A 45 -2.26 -0.32 1.66
N VAL A 46 -2.88 -1.39 1.15
CA VAL A 46 -3.91 -1.27 0.11
C VAL A 46 -5.11 -0.47 0.62
N GLU A 47 -5.59 -0.78 1.82
CA GLU A 47 -6.72 -0.06 2.42
C GLU A 47 -6.39 1.41 2.68
N LEU A 48 -5.18 1.70 3.14
CA LEU A 48 -4.74 3.08 3.38
C LEU A 48 -4.82 3.90 2.08
N ILE A 49 -4.27 3.37 1.00
CA ILE A 49 -4.30 4.04 -0.30
C ILE A 49 -5.74 4.27 -0.74
N TRP A 50 -6.58 3.26 -0.62
CA TRP A 50 -7.98 3.33 -1.00
C TRP A 50 -8.74 4.39 -0.21
N VAL A 51 -8.51 4.48 1.10
CA VAL A 51 -9.13 5.47 1.97
C VAL A 51 -8.67 6.89 1.59
N LEU A 52 -7.38 7.06 1.33
CA LEU A 52 -6.82 8.36 0.95
C LEU A 52 -7.35 8.82 -0.42
N GLU A 53 -7.48 7.90 -1.36
CA GLU A 53 -8.03 8.22 -2.68
C GLU A 53 -9.51 8.58 -2.63
N ARG A 54 -10.31 7.77 -1.96
CA ARG A 54 -11.78 7.87 -1.99
C ARG A 54 -12.36 8.69 -0.86
N GLY A 55 -11.82 8.53 0.34
CA GLY A 55 -12.32 9.22 1.51
C GLY A 55 -11.81 10.63 1.63
N TYR A 56 -10.55 10.84 1.37
CA TYR A 56 -9.88 12.15 1.51
C TYR A 56 -9.59 12.84 0.17
N LYS A 57 -9.79 12.13 -0.93
CA LYS A 57 -9.59 12.63 -2.29
C LYS A 57 -8.20 13.21 -2.52
N TYR A 58 -7.19 12.59 -1.91
CA TYR A 58 -5.80 12.94 -2.14
C TYR A 58 -5.42 12.64 -3.59
N GLN A 59 -4.57 13.49 -4.13
CA GLN A 59 -4.02 13.27 -5.47
C GLN A 59 -3.03 12.10 -5.46
N LYS A 60 -2.90 11.44 -6.60
CA LYS A 60 -2.01 10.30 -6.76
C LYS A 60 -0.57 10.62 -6.35
N GLU A 61 -0.09 11.79 -6.72
CA GLU A 61 1.26 12.23 -6.40
C GLU A 61 1.48 12.38 -4.89
N GLU A 62 0.46 12.87 -4.19
CA GLU A 62 0.50 13.00 -2.73
C GLU A 62 0.54 11.63 -2.06
N ILE A 63 -0.27 10.71 -2.56
CA ILE A 63 -0.34 9.34 -2.03
C ILE A 63 0.98 8.61 -2.28
N ALA A 64 1.52 8.70 -3.50
CA ALA A 64 2.80 8.07 -3.84
C ALA A 64 3.92 8.57 -2.93
N LYS A 65 3.94 9.87 -2.66
CA LYS A 65 4.93 10.48 -1.77
C LYS A 65 4.78 9.96 -0.33
N LEU A 66 3.53 9.86 0.14
CA LEU A 66 3.25 9.36 1.48
C LEU A 66 3.67 7.90 1.63
N ILE A 67 3.32 7.05 0.68
CA ILE A 67 3.69 5.63 0.73
C ILE A 67 5.20 5.46 0.66
N LYS A 68 5.88 6.24 -0.17
CA LYS A 68 7.34 6.25 -0.21
C LYS A 68 7.93 6.58 1.15
N GLN A 69 7.36 7.56 1.84
CA GLN A 69 7.79 7.93 3.18
C GLN A 69 7.58 6.78 4.17
N ILE A 70 6.42 6.12 4.11
CA ILE A 70 6.11 4.97 4.97
C ILE A 70 7.10 3.85 4.73
N LEU A 71 7.35 3.50 3.46
CA LEU A 71 8.27 2.42 3.11
C LEU A 71 9.73 2.72 3.47
N SER A 72 10.06 4.00 3.64
CA SER A 72 11.40 4.45 4.01
C SER A 72 11.57 4.63 5.52
N THR A 73 10.52 4.43 6.31
CA THR A 73 10.56 4.62 7.76
C THR A 73 11.11 3.36 8.43
N GLU A 74 12.22 3.51 9.13
CA GLU A 74 12.97 2.38 9.69
C GLU A 74 12.18 1.63 10.76
N GLU A 75 11.34 2.32 11.52
CA GLU A 75 10.54 1.73 12.59
C GLU A 75 9.45 0.80 12.08
N PHE A 76 9.12 0.87 10.80
CA PHE A 76 8.08 0.02 10.21
C PHE A 76 8.68 -1.27 9.65
N ALA A 77 7.95 -2.36 9.86
CA ALA A 77 8.21 -3.65 9.24
C ALA A 77 7.07 -3.97 8.28
N PHE A 78 7.37 -4.62 7.19
CA PHE A 78 6.40 -4.93 6.14
C PHE A 78 6.39 -6.41 5.83
N GLU A 79 5.26 -6.88 5.35
CA GLU A 79 5.09 -8.27 4.94
C GLU A 79 5.96 -8.59 3.72
N ASN A 80 5.95 -7.70 2.73
CA ASN A 80 6.71 -7.84 1.48
C ASN A 80 7.24 -6.47 1.03
N HIS A 81 8.27 -5.99 1.71
CA HIS A 81 8.82 -4.65 1.51
C HIS A 81 9.20 -4.39 0.04
N LYS A 82 9.91 -5.33 -0.56
CA LYS A 82 10.35 -5.23 -1.95
C LYS A 82 9.16 -5.14 -2.92
N LEU A 83 8.14 -5.96 -2.71
CA LEU A 83 6.97 -5.98 -3.59
C LEU A 83 6.17 -4.69 -3.48
N LEU A 84 6.11 -4.11 -2.28
CA LEU A 84 5.46 -2.81 -2.08
C LEU A 84 6.18 -1.70 -2.86
N TRP A 85 7.51 -1.71 -2.87
CA TRP A 85 8.27 -0.76 -3.68
C TRP A 85 8.01 -0.92 -5.17
N LEU A 86 7.96 -2.17 -5.65
CA LEU A 86 7.68 -2.46 -7.06
C LEU A 86 6.27 -2.01 -7.45
N ALA A 87 5.29 -2.29 -6.58
CA ALA A 87 3.91 -1.86 -6.82
C ALA A 87 3.79 -0.34 -6.82
N LEU A 88 4.49 0.33 -5.91
CA LEU A 88 4.51 1.79 -5.85
C LEU A 88 5.07 2.40 -7.13
N ALA A 89 6.13 1.82 -7.67
CA ALA A 89 6.71 2.30 -8.92
C ALA A 89 5.72 2.21 -10.08
N GLN A 90 4.99 1.11 -10.21
CA GLN A 90 3.97 0.96 -11.24
C GLN A 90 2.80 1.90 -11.03
N TYR A 91 2.35 2.06 -9.80
CA TYR A 91 1.29 2.99 -9.44
C TYR A 91 1.65 4.42 -9.86
N ASN A 92 2.87 4.83 -9.58
CA ASN A 92 3.35 6.18 -9.85
C ASN A 92 3.62 6.43 -11.35
N GLN A 93 4.20 5.45 -12.04
CA GLN A 93 4.66 5.62 -13.42
C GLN A 93 3.60 5.27 -14.47
N ASN A 94 2.80 4.23 -14.24
CA ASN A 94 1.93 3.66 -15.25
C ASN A 94 0.45 4.00 -15.05
N ASN A 95 0.13 4.88 -14.11
CA ASN A 95 -1.24 5.24 -13.78
C ASN A 95 -2.11 4.01 -13.54
N LEU A 96 -1.56 3.06 -12.81
CA LEU A 96 -2.17 1.78 -12.51
C LEU A 96 -2.69 1.79 -11.08
N ASP A 97 -3.81 1.10 -10.83
CA ASP A 97 -4.33 0.91 -9.48
C ASP A 97 -3.29 0.18 -8.63
N PHE A 98 -3.03 0.67 -7.40
CA PHE A 98 -2.00 0.09 -6.55
C PHE A 98 -2.29 -1.38 -6.23
N SER A 99 -3.56 -1.71 -5.95
CA SER A 99 -3.93 -3.10 -5.64
C SER A 99 -3.65 -4.03 -6.81
N ASP A 100 -3.91 -3.59 -8.05
CA ASP A 100 -3.61 -4.39 -9.24
C ASP A 100 -2.10 -4.61 -9.39
N ALA A 101 -1.32 -3.55 -9.19
CA ALA A 101 0.13 -3.66 -9.25
C ALA A 101 0.66 -4.64 -8.20
N LEU A 102 0.15 -4.56 -6.98
CA LEU A 102 0.60 -5.44 -5.90
C LEU A 102 0.17 -6.89 -6.12
N ILE A 103 -1.06 -7.11 -6.58
CA ILE A 103 -1.53 -8.46 -6.94
C ILE A 103 -0.58 -9.08 -7.96
N GLY A 104 -0.23 -8.33 -9.00
CA GLY A 104 0.67 -8.83 -10.03
C GLY A 104 2.05 -9.18 -9.49
N GLU A 105 2.61 -8.35 -8.63
CA GLU A 105 3.92 -8.60 -8.06
C GLU A 105 3.91 -9.79 -7.08
N ILE A 106 2.86 -9.93 -6.28
CA ILE A 106 2.70 -11.08 -5.39
C ILE A 106 2.60 -12.38 -6.20
N ASN A 107 1.80 -12.37 -7.27
CA ASN A 107 1.62 -13.54 -8.11
C ASN A 107 2.91 -13.93 -8.83
N LYS A 108 3.66 -12.95 -9.29
CA LYS A 108 4.96 -13.17 -9.92
C LYS A 108 5.95 -13.79 -8.93
N GLU A 109 5.98 -13.30 -7.71
CA GLU A 109 6.82 -13.84 -6.64
C GLU A 109 6.45 -15.29 -6.32
N ALA A 110 5.17 -15.63 -6.45
CA ALA A 110 4.68 -17.00 -6.27
C ALA A 110 4.93 -17.89 -7.50
N CYS A 111 5.68 -17.39 -8.48
CA CYS A 111 6.06 -18.09 -9.71
C CYS A 111 4.89 -18.28 -10.67
N CYS A 112 3.86 -17.43 -10.62
CA CYS A 112 2.81 -17.43 -11.62
C CYS A 112 3.36 -16.89 -12.94
N ILE A 113 3.05 -17.58 -14.03
CA ILE A 113 3.48 -17.16 -15.37
C ILE A 113 2.79 -15.86 -15.77
N GLU A 114 1.51 -15.76 -15.43
CA GLU A 114 0.69 -14.59 -15.73
C GLU A 114 -0.43 -14.47 -14.71
N THR A 115 -1.05 -13.30 -14.65
CA THR A 115 -2.25 -13.06 -13.85
C THR A 115 -3.40 -12.76 -14.80
N LEU A 116 -4.46 -13.55 -14.73
CA LEU A 116 -5.63 -13.37 -15.57
C LEU A 116 -6.58 -12.36 -14.96
N THR A 117 -7.12 -11.49 -15.79
CA THR A 117 -8.05 -10.44 -15.38
C THR A 117 -9.08 -10.16 -16.45
N PHE A 118 -10.25 -9.67 -16.05
CA PHE A 118 -11.22 -9.08 -16.98
C PHE A 118 -11.10 -7.56 -17.06
N ASP A 119 -10.29 -6.97 -16.21
CA ASP A 119 -10.11 -5.52 -16.15
C ASP A 119 -9.07 -5.07 -17.19
N LYS A 120 -9.53 -4.33 -18.19
CA LYS A 120 -8.67 -3.83 -19.26
C LYS A 120 -7.62 -2.86 -18.76
N SER A 121 -7.90 -2.13 -17.67
CA SER A 121 -6.92 -1.21 -17.11
C SER A 121 -5.78 -1.94 -16.40
N ALA A 122 -6.05 -3.14 -15.87
CA ALA A 122 -5.06 -3.94 -15.16
C ALA A 122 -3.97 -4.52 -16.06
N ILE A 123 -4.20 -4.62 -17.39
CA ILE A 123 -3.17 -5.13 -18.31
C ILE A 123 -1.93 -4.24 -18.36
N LYS A 124 -2.01 -3.02 -17.87
CA LYS A 124 -0.83 -2.15 -17.72
C LYS A 124 0.13 -2.69 -16.67
N ALA A 125 -0.36 -3.52 -15.74
CA ALA A 125 0.48 -4.16 -14.72
C ALA A 125 1.31 -5.27 -15.36
N ARG A 126 2.47 -5.53 -14.74
CA ARG A 126 3.39 -6.57 -15.23
C ARG A 126 2.73 -7.94 -15.15
N ASN A 127 2.83 -8.70 -16.22
CA ASN A 127 2.35 -10.08 -16.34
C ASN A 127 0.84 -10.26 -16.22
N PHE A 128 0.05 -9.21 -16.42
CA PHE A 128 -1.41 -9.35 -16.51
C PHE A 128 -1.82 -9.68 -17.93
N THR A 129 -2.78 -10.59 -18.05
CA THR A 129 -3.32 -11.01 -19.34
C THR A 129 -4.84 -10.96 -19.29
N LEU A 130 -5.45 -10.34 -20.27
CA LEU A 130 -6.90 -10.24 -20.34
C LEU A 130 -7.50 -11.64 -20.54
N ALA A 131 -8.40 -12.04 -19.62
CA ALA A 131 -9.10 -13.30 -19.75
C ALA A 131 -10.09 -13.21 -20.88
N GLN A 132 -10.03 -14.16 -21.81
CA GLN A 132 -10.90 -14.19 -22.96
C GLN A 132 -11.11 -15.60 -23.45
N ARG A 133 -12.22 -15.81 -24.18
CA ARG A 133 -12.50 -17.10 -24.79
C ARG A 133 -11.52 -17.31 -25.95
N LYS A 134 -10.92 -18.49 -26.01
CA LYS A 134 -9.93 -18.80 -27.06
C LYS A 134 -10.58 -19.24 -28.39
N PHE A 135 -11.87 -19.51 -28.39
CA PHE A 135 -12.61 -19.89 -29.62
C PHE A 135 -13.99 -19.34 -29.62
#